data_470dbe84d0a81fcba7b8e1aa2e15dfd4
#
_entry.id   470dbe84d0a81fcba7b8e1aa2e15dfd4
#
_cell.length_a   1.000
_cell.length_b   1.000
_cell.length_c   1.000
_cell.angle_alpha   90.00
_cell.angle_beta   90.00
_cell.angle_gamma   90.00
#
_symmetry.space_group_name_H-M   'P 1'
#
loop_
_entity.id
_entity.type
_entity.pdbx_description
1 polymer ?
#
loop_
_entity_poly.entity_id
_entity_poly.type
_entity_poly.pdbx_seq_one_letter_code
_entity_poly.pdbx_strand_id
1 'polypeptide(L)'
;MEYIEAPRYPAALKRPFTDLPALGDDKTALIVHRTRLSYLLLNRFPYNPGHLLAVPYREVTDLEQLTPAGRADLMEIMTFAKRLLAATLKPQGFNIGFNLGSAAGGSIAHLHGHIVPRWNGDNNFMPVLGHTRILPQSLDATWEKLNAAAPKLAKKRRGRRSCQ
;
A
#
# COMPACT_ATOMS: atom_id res chain seq x y z
N MET A 1 13.16 -14.30 -22.31
CA MET A 1 12.88 -12.98 -21.69
C MET A 1 13.25 -13.09 -20.24
N GLU A 2 14.28 -12.38 -19.83
CA GLU A 2 14.68 -12.31 -18.42
C GLU A 2 13.54 -11.67 -17.63
N TYR A 3 13.06 -12.41 -16.64
CA TYR A 3 12.19 -11.91 -15.61
C TYR A 3 13.01 -10.86 -14.85
N ILE A 4 12.69 -9.58 -14.98
CA ILE A 4 13.23 -8.56 -14.08
C ILE A 4 12.61 -8.89 -12.72
N GLU A 5 13.28 -9.74 -11.95
CA GLU A 5 12.93 -9.96 -10.54
C GLU A 5 12.98 -8.58 -9.86
N ALA A 6 11.82 -8.08 -9.48
CA ALA A 6 11.79 -6.94 -8.58
C ALA A 6 12.67 -7.31 -7.39
N PRO A 7 13.66 -6.49 -7.01
CA PRO A 7 14.60 -6.84 -5.96
C PRO A 7 13.79 -7.24 -4.72
N ARG A 8 13.94 -8.50 -4.31
CA ARG A 8 13.39 -8.96 -3.03
C ARG A 8 13.82 -7.98 -1.96
N TYR A 9 13.00 -7.79 -0.91
CA TYR A 9 13.45 -7.04 0.26
C TYR A 9 14.90 -7.41 0.56
N PRO A 10 15.77 -6.45 0.97
CA PRO A 10 17.15 -6.78 1.32
C PRO A 10 17.14 -8.08 2.10
N ALA A 11 17.94 -9.07 1.72
CA ALA A 11 17.88 -10.45 2.23
C ALA A 11 17.97 -10.56 3.77
N ALA A 12 18.29 -9.46 4.46
CA ALA A 12 18.36 -9.32 5.90
C ALA A 12 17.01 -9.06 6.60
N LEU A 13 15.93 -8.67 5.89
CA LEU A 13 14.67 -8.31 6.53
C LEU A 13 13.83 -9.56 6.85
N LYS A 14 13.89 -10.02 8.09
CA LYS A 14 13.09 -11.15 8.59
C LYS A 14 11.62 -10.77 8.79
N ARG A 15 11.34 -9.51 9.14
CA ARG A 15 10.02 -8.96 9.42
C ARG A 15 9.82 -7.67 8.61
N PRO A 16 9.53 -7.78 7.29
CA PRO A 16 9.61 -6.64 6.39
C PRO A 16 8.74 -5.45 6.85
N PHE A 17 7.53 -5.68 7.37
CA PHE A 17 6.66 -4.60 7.81
C PHE A 17 7.03 -3.98 9.17
N THR A 18 7.88 -4.64 9.96
CA THR A 18 8.48 -4.07 11.17
C THR A 18 9.78 -3.36 10.85
N ASP A 19 10.59 -3.92 9.94
CA ASP A 19 11.95 -3.48 9.67
C ASP A 19 11.98 -2.30 8.68
N LEU A 20 11.12 -2.30 7.64
CA LEU A 20 11.08 -1.25 6.62
C LEU A 20 10.90 0.18 7.20
N PRO A 21 9.93 0.44 8.10
CA PRO A 21 9.77 1.79 8.65
C PRO A 21 10.94 2.25 9.53
N ALA A 22 11.77 1.32 10.01
CA ALA A 22 12.95 1.60 10.83
C ALA A 22 14.20 1.96 10.01
N LEU A 23 14.21 1.76 8.68
CA LEU A 23 15.33 2.10 7.81
C LEU A 23 15.64 3.59 7.76
N GLY A 24 14.68 4.47 8.10
CA GLY A 24 14.85 5.92 8.00
C GLY A 24 14.88 6.47 6.56
N ASP A 25 14.70 5.62 5.56
CA ASP A 25 14.65 5.97 4.14
C ASP A 25 13.32 5.49 3.53
N ASP A 26 12.38 6.43 3.41
CA ASP A 26 11.04 6.16 2.89
C ASP A 26 11.05 5.76 1.41
N LYS A 27 12.03 6.20 0.63
CA LYS A 27 12.13 5.81 -0.78
C LYS A 27 12.52 4.35 -0.92
N THR A 28 13.56 3.92 -0.24
CA THR A 28 14.00 2.51 -0.21
C THR A 28 12.93 1.60 0.38
N ALA A 29 12.22 2.05 1.42
CA ALA A 29 11.10 1.33 2.03
C ALA A 29 9.80 1.41 1.21
N LEU A 30 9.75 2.23 0.15
CA LEU A 30 8.56 2.54 -0.64
C LEU A 30 7.41 3.15 0.19
N ILE A 31 7.71 3.77 1.33
CA ILE A 31 6.73 4.41 2.20
C ILE A 31 6.32 5.76 1.60
N VAL A 32 5.00 5.96 1.49
CA VAL A 32 4.39 7.14 0.85
C VAL A 32 3.81 8.11 1.88
N HIS A 33 3.36 7.59 3.02
CA HIS A 33 2.75 8.40 4.07
C HIS A 33 2.82 7.69 5.42
N ARG A 34 2.91 8.49 6.50
CA ARG A 34 2.95 8.02 7.88
C ARG A 34 1.89 8.73 8.71
N THR A 35 1.22 7.97 9.57
CA THR A 35 0.39 8.49 10.66
C THR A 35 1.06 8.18 12.01
N ARG A 36 0.36 8.38 13.10
CA ARG A 36 0.87 8.07 14.42
C ARG A 36 0.94 6.56 14.69
N LEU A 37 0.01 5.77 14.15
CA LEU A 37 -0.14 4.36 14.48
C LEU A 37 0.05 3.43 13.28
N SER A 38 0.09 3.99 12.06
CA SER A 38 0.19 3.22 10.82
C SER A 38 1.05 3.93 9.77
N TYR A 39 1.42 3.22 8.73
CA TYR A 39 2.08 3.79 7.56
C TYR A 39 1.52 3.18 6.27
N LEU A 40 1.73 3.87 5.17
CA LEU A 40 1.28 3.53 3.83
C LEU A 40 2.49 3.32 2.93
N LEU A 41 2.60 2.17 2.28
CA LEU A 41 3.69 1.89 1.35
C LEU A 41 3.18 1.29 0.04
N LEU A 42 3.96 1.42 -1.04
CA LEU A 42 3.72 0.67 -2.26
C LEU A 42 4.03 -0.80 -2.05
N ASN A 43 3.11 -1.66 -2.49
CA ASN A 43 3.39 -3.09 -2.53
C ASN A 43 4.50 -3.37 -3.55
N ARG A 44 5.56 -4.05 -3.10
CA ARG A 44 6.69 -4.45 -3.96
C ARG A 44 6.28 -5.50 -5.01
N PHE A 45 5.21 -6.26 -4.71
CA PHE A 45 4.62 -7.26 -5.60
C PHE A 45 3.18 -6.87 -5.94
N PRO A 46 2.98 -5.78 -6.72
CA PRO A 46 1.67 -5.19 -6.88
C PRO A 46 0.75 -6.05 -7.75
N TYR A 47 -0.54 -6.09 -7.41
CA TYR A 47 -1.56 -6.69 -8.28
C TYR A 47 -1.87 -5.80 -9.48
N ASN A 48 -1.87 -4.47 -9.27
CA ASN A 48 -2.04 -3.44 -10.28
C ASN A 48 -1.11 -2.25 -9.97
N PRO A 49 -0.77 -1.40 -10.96
CA PRO A 49 -0.01 -0.17 -10.72
C PRO A 49 -0.63 0.67 -9.59
N GLY A 50 0.20 1.09 -8.63
CA GLY A 50 -0.29 1.87 -7.48
C GLY A 50 -0.93 1.06 -6.36
N HIS A 51 -0.79 -0.28 -6.34
CA HIS A 51 -1.23 -1.10 -5.22
C HIS A 51 -0.53 -0.66 -3.93
N LEU A 52 -1.29 -0.10 -3.00
CA LEU A 52 -0.81 0.35 -1.69
C LEU A 52 -1.17 -0.65 -0.60
N LEU A 53 -0.31 -0.70 0.41
CA LEU A 53 -0.54 -1.42 1.66
C LEU A 53 -0.60 -0.43 2.82
N ALA A 54 -1.62 -0.55 3.67
CA ALA A 54 -1.73 0.17 4.94
C ALA A 54 -1.37 -0.77 6.08
N VAL A 55 -0.35 -0.42 6.85
CA VAL A 55 0.26 -1.31 7.85
C VAL A 55 0.33 -0.61 9.20
N PRO A 56 -0.18 -1.20 10.29
CA PRO A 56 0.05 -0.68 11.64
C PRO A 56 1.51 -0.89 12.05
N TYR A 57 2.10 0.06 12.80
CA TYR A 57 3.44 -0.13 13.36
C TYR A 57 3.50 -1.29 14.35
N ARG A 58 2.41 -1.49 15.08
CA ARG A 58 2.29 -2.63 16.00
C ARG A 58 2.16 -3.91 15.19
N GLU A 59 3.08 -4.85 15.40
CA GLU A 59 3.04 -6.17 14.79
C GLU A 59 1.89 -6.98 15.40
N VAL A 60 0.86 -7.18 14.62
CA VAL A 60 -0.35 -7.95 14.95
C VAL A 60 -0.75 -8.76 13.71
N THR A 61 -1.53 -9.81 13.90
CA THR A 61 -1.99 -10.69 12.82
C THR A 61 -3.48 -10.49 12.50
N ASP A 62 -4.21 -9.83 13.40
CA ASP A 62 -5.66 -9.64 13.28
C ASP A 62 -6.10 -8.26 13.75
N LEU A 63 -7.29 -7.83 13.25
CA LEU A 63 -7.91 -6.55 13.60
C LEU A 63 -8.29 -6.46 15.08
N GLU A 64 -8.66 -7.59 15.70
CA GLU A 64 -9.05 -7.65 17.11
C GLU A 64 -7.89 -7.32 18.06
N GLN A 65 -6.66 -7.56 17.64
CA GLN A 65 -5.44 -7.26 18.41
C GLN A 65 -5.09 -5.77 18.41
N LEU A 66 -5.71 -4.98 17.54
CA LEU A 66 -5.57 -3.52 17.54
C LEU A 66 -6.53 -2.89 18.54
N THR A 67 -6.09 -1.80 19.18
CA THR A 67 -6.98 -0.93 19.94
C THR A 67 -8.04 -0.28 19.03
N PRO A 68 -9.18 0.21 19.56
CA PRO A 68 -10.14 0.99 18.79
C PRO A 68 -9.48 2.17 18.05
N ALA A 69 -8.54 2.87 18.69
CA ALA A 69 -7.79 3.98 18.07
C ALA A 69 -6.89 3.47 16.93
N GLY A 70 -6.26 2.30 17.08
CA GLY A 70 -5.44 1.66 16.03
C GLY A 70 -6.28 1.28 14.82
N ARG A 71 -7.45 0.68 15.03
CA ARG A 71 -8.39 0.37 13.93
C ARG A 71 -8.89 1.63 13.23
N ALA A 72 -9.20 2.69 13.98
CA ALA A 72 -9.61 3.96 13.41
C ALA A 72 -8.50 4.59 12.57
N ASP A 73 -7.25 4.62 13.06
CA ASP A 73 -6.10 5.15 12.33
C ASP A 73 -5.84 4.36 11.04
N LEU A 74 -5.93 3.02 11.13
CA LEU A 74 -5.75 2.13 9.97
C LEU A 74 -6.83 2.40 8.90
N MET A 75 -8.09 2.56 9.28
CA MET A 75 -9.17 2.89 8.34
C MET A 75 -8.99 4.29 7.74
N GLU A 76 -8.54 5.25 8.53
CA GLU A 76 -8.28 6.61 8.06
C GLU A 76 -7.12 6.67 7.04
N ILE A 77 -6.04 5.91 7.25
CA ILE A 77 -4.93 5.86 6.30
C ILE A 77 -5.32 5.12 5.01
N MET A 78 -6.17 4.09 5.08
CA MET A 78 -6.74 3.42 3.91
C MET A 78 -7.64 4.37 3.10
N THR A 79 -8.46 5.17 3.79
CA THR A 79 -9.28 6.21 3.17
C THR A 79 -8.41 7.28 2.51
N PHE A 80 -7.33 7.68 3.17
CA PHE A 80 -6.34 8.61 2.59
C PHE A 80 -5.68 8.01 1.33
N ALA A 81 -5.26 6.74 1.38
CA ALA A 81 -4.68 6.03 0.25
C ALA A 81 -5.60 6.01 -0.97
N LYS A 82 -6.89 5.69 -0.77
CA LYS A 82 -7.89 5.72 -1.84
C LYS A 82 -8.00 7.12 -2.48
N ARG A 83 -8.00 8.18 -1.67
CA ARG A 83 -8.06 9.57 -2.17
C ARG A 83 -6.79 9.96 -2.92
N LEU A 84 -5.62 9.54 -2.43
CA LEU A 84 -4.34 9.79 -3.06
C LEU A 84 -4.26 9.15 -4.44
N LEU A 85 -4.65 7.88 -4.54
CA LEU A 85 -4.71 7.15 -5.82
C LEU A 85 -5.72 7.77 -6.79
N ALA A 86 -6.90 8.16 -6.31
CA ALA A 86 -7.90 8.84 -7.13
C ALA A 86 -7.38 10.15 -7.73
N ALA A 87 -6.65 10.94 -6.94
CA ALA A 87 -6.09 12.22 -7.37
C ALA A 87 -4.90 12.06 -8.34
N THR A 88 -4.13 10.97 -8.24
CA THR A 88 -2.86 10.82 -8.97
C THR A 88 -2.97 9.89 -10.18
N LEU A 89 -3.67 8.76 -10.04
CA LEU A 89 -3.74 7.71 -11.06
C LEU A 89 -5.11 7.64 -11.76
N LYS A 90 -6.12 8.29 -11.19
CA LYS A 90 -7.50 8.37 -11.73
C LYS A 90 -8.08 6.99 -12.06
N PRO A 91 -8.05 6.00 -11.14
CA PRO A 91 -8.67 4.71 -11.38
C PRO A 91 -10.19 4.82 -11.45
N GLN A 92 -10.83 3.82 -12.07
CA GLN A 92 -12.28 3.74 -12.21
C GLN A 92 -12.95 3.04 -11.03
N GLY A 93 -12.16 2.27 -10.24
CA GLY A 93 -12.63 1.57 -9.05
C GLY A 93 -11.50 1.19 -8.11
N PHE A 94 -11.86 0.56 -6.99
CA PHE A 94 -10.91 0.07 -5.99
C PHE A 94 -11.37 -1.27 -5.42
N ASN A 95 -10.42 -2.19 -5.18
CA ASN A 95 -10.61 -3.28 -4.23
C ASN A 95 -9.86 -2.92 -2.95
N ILE A 96 -10.57 -2.93 -1.82
CA ILE A 96 -10.01 -2.56 -0.51
C ILE A 96 -10.39 -3.67 0.47
N GLY A 97 -9.42 -4.20 1.23
CA GLY A 97 -9.68 -5.26 2.19
C GLY A 97 -8.44 -5.81 2.86
N PHE A 98 -8.61 -6.89 3.61
CA PHE A 98 -7.57 -7.58 4.36
C PHE A 98 -7.57 -9.07 4.01
N ASN A 99 -6.40 -9.68 3.98
CA ASN A 99 -6.24 -11.13 3.92
C ASN A 99 -5.91 -11.62 5.34
N LEU A 100 -6.88 -12.19 6.04
CA LEU A 100 -6.70 -12.71 7.39
C LEU A 100 -6.51 -14.23 7.33
N GLY A 101 -5.34 -14.68 7.77
CA GLY A 101 -4.94 -16.08 7.71
C GLY A 101 -4.41 -16.55 6.35
N SER A 102 -3.71 -17.68 6.36
CA SER A 102 -3.05 -18.24 5.18
C SER A 102 -4.04 -18.69 4.08
N ALA A 103 -5.19 -19.22 4.47
CA ALA A 103 -6.25 -19.64 3.53
C ALA A 103 -6.84 -18.47 2.73
N ALA A 104 -6.75 -17.23 3.25
CA ALA A 104 -7.17 -16.01 2.56
C ALA A 104 -6.04 -15.37 1.72
N GLY A 105 -4.87 -16.02 1.61
CA GLY A 105 -3.72 -15.49 0.89
C GLY A 105 -2.81 -14.57 1.71
N GLY A 106 -2.94 -14.56 3.03
CA GLY A 106 -2.03 -13.86 3.95
C GLY A 106 -0.64 -14.51 3.95
N SER A 107 0.30 -13.97 3.16
CA SER A 107 1.67 -14.49 3.03
C SER A 107 2.64 -13.93 4.08
N ILE A 108 2.30 -12.83 4.72
CA ILE A 108 3.08 -12.18 5.79
C ILE A 108 2.19 -12.11 7.02
N ALA A 109 2.68 -12.67 8.13
CA ALA A 109 1.97 -12.72 9.42
C ALA A 109 1.98 -11.36 10.17
N HIS A 110 1.82 -10.25 9.46
CA HIS A 110 1.66 -8.90 9.99
C HIS A 110 0.48 -8.26 9.27
N LEU A 111 -0.53 -7.85 10.01
CA LEU A 111 -1.76 -7.27 9.48
C LEU A 111 -1.46 -6.13 8.50
N HIS A 112 -2.03 -6.21 7.31
CA HIS A 112 -1.94 -5.15 6.32
C HIS A 112 -3.20 -5.09 5.46
N GLY A 113 -3.69 -3.87 5.26
CA GLY A 113 -4.83 -3.62 4.39
C GLY A 113 -4.35 -3.32 2.97
N HIS A 114 -5.01 -3.92 1.99
CA HIS A 114 -4.76 -3.72 0.57
C HIS A 114 -5.65 -2.61 0.01
N ILE A 115 -5.06 -1.71 -0.79
CA ILE A 115 -5.78 -0.72 -1.57
C ILE A 115 -5.33 -0.86 -3.02
N VAL A 116 -6.14 -1.53 -3.83
CA VAL A 116 -5.84 -1.87 -5.21
C VAL A 116 -6.68 -1.02 -6.14
N PRO A 117 -6.08 -0.09 -6.90
CA PRO A 117 -6.80 0.66 -7.91
C PRO A 117 -7.16 -0.25 -9.11
N ARG A 118 -8.33 0.01 -9.71
CA ARG A 118 -8.88 -0.80 -10.78
C ARG A 118 -9.27 0.06 -11.98
N TRP A 119 -9.06 -0.49 -13.17
CA TRP A 119 -9.49 0.08 -14.44
C TRP A 119 -10.29 -0.91 -15.25
N ASN A 120 -11.19 -0.44 -16.11
CA ASN A 120 -11.91 -1.31 -17.04
C ASN A 120 -10.90 -2.00 -17.95
N GLY A 121 -11.01 -3.34 -18.05
CA GLY A 121 -10.12 -4.15 -18.87
C GLY A 121 -8.75 -4.47 -18.23
N ASP A 122 -8.50 -4.14 -16.95
CA ASP A 122 -7.25 -4.49 -16.27
C ASP A 122 -7.11 -6.00 -15.96
N ASN A 123 -8.20 -6.76 -16.04
CA ASN A 123 -8.17 -8.21 -16.01
C ASN A 123 -7.99 -8.73 -17.42
N ASN A 124 -6.87 -9.37 -17.71
CA ASN A 124 -6.58 -9.99 -18.98
C ASN A 124 -6.09 -11.44 -18.77
N PHE A 125 -5.89 -12.16 -19.86
CA PHE A 125 -5.50 -13.58 -19.83
C PHE A 125 -4.00 -13.80 -19.52
N MET A 126 -3.16 -12.78 -19.55
CA MET A 126 -1.71 -12.91 -19.37
C MET A 126 -1.29 -13.54 -18.03
N PRO A 127 -1.91 -13.22 -16.88
CA PRO A 127 -1.58 -13.91 -15.63
C PRO A 127 -1.91 -15.40 -15.67
N VAL A 128 -2.93 -15.80 -16.42
CA VAL A 128 -3.38 -17.20 -16.52
C VAL A 128 -2.53 -17.99 -17.51
N LEU A 129 -2.28 -17.45 -18.69
CA LEU A 129 -1.57 -18.14 -19.78
C LEU A 129 -0.06 -17.92 -19.75
N GLY A 130 0.38 -16.72 -19.34
CA GLY A 130 1.80 -16.35 -19.38
C GLY A 130 2.47 -16.34 -18.02
N HIS A 131 1.75 -16.60 -16.92
CA HIS A 131 2.25 -16.47 -15.54
C HIS A 131 2.98 -15.14 -15.29
N THR A 132 2.61 -14.09 -16.03
CA THR A 132 3.27 -12.79 -16.00
C THR A 132 2.26 -11.66 -15.92
N ARG A 133 2.67 -10.55 -15.30
CA ARG A 133 1.88 -9.31 -15.24
C ARG A 133 2.68 -8.18 -15.85
N ILE A 134 2.07 -7.45 -16.76
CA ILE A 134 2.66 -6.25 -17.33
C ILE A 134 2.32 -5.08 -16.42
N LEU A 135 3.34 -4.48 -15.80
CA LEU A 135 3.20 -3.24 -15.05
C LEU A 135 3.66 -2.07 -15.95
N PRO A 136 2.77 -1.20 -16.38
CA PRO A 136 3.11 -0.12 -17.32
C PRO A 136 3.96 0.99 -16.69
N GLN A 137 4.14 1.01 -15.38
CA GLN A 137 4.98 1.98 -14.65
C GLN A 137 5.89 1.27 -13.66
N SER A 138 7.15 1.76 -13.52
CA SER A 138 8.06 1.30 -12.49
C SER A 138 7.56 1.68 -11.10
N LEU A 139 7.97 0.92 -10.07
CA LEU A 139 7.68 1.22 -8.68
C LEU A 139 8.22 2.60 -8.28
N ASP A 140 9.43 2.94 -8.72
CA ASP A 140 10.08 4.23 -8.40
C ASP A 140 9.29 5.41 -8.96
N ALA A 141 8.91 5.38 -10.25
CA ALA A 141 8.12 6.44 -10.86
C ALA A 141 6.75 6.58 -10.19
N THR A 142 6.14 5.46 -9.81
CA THR A 142 4.87 5.45 -9.08
C THR A 142 5.05 6.03 -7.68
N TRP A 143 6.09 5.64 -6.96
CA TRP A 143 6.40 6.15 -5.63
C TRP A 143 6.63 7.68 -5.66
N GLU A 144 7.46 8.18 -6.57
CA GLU A 144 7.73 9.62 -6.72
C GLU A 144 6.46 10.42 -6.94
N LYS A 145 5.59 9.95 -7.82
CA LYS A 145 4.30 10.59 -8.10
C LYS A 145 3.40 10.65 -6.86
N LEU A 146 3.29 9.56 -6.13
CA LEU A 146 2.47 9.48 -4.92
C LEU A 146 3.07 10.29 -3.78
N ASN A 147 4.37 10.20 -3.56
CA ASN A 147 5.09 10.92 -2.51
C ASN A 147 5.01 12.43 -2.70
N ALA A 148 5.09 12.94 -3.92
CA ALA A 148 4.92 14.36 -4.23
C ALA A 148 3.49 14.88 -3.98
N ALA A 149 2.47 14.03 -4.12
CA ALA A 149 1.07 14.40 -3.95
C ALA A 149 0.57 14.26 -2.49
N ALA A 150 1.13 13.33 -1.74
CA ALA A 150 0.66 12.99 -0.38
C ALA A 150 0.65 14.19 0.59
N PRO A 151 1.73 15.02 0.71
CA PRO A 151 1.73 16.17 1.62
C PRO A 151 0.67 17.22 1.26
N LYS A 152 0.46 17.46 -0.03
CA LYS A 152 -0.54 18.43 -0.52
C LYS A 152 -1.95 18.00 -0.15
N LEU A 153 -2.25 16.71 -0.28
CA LEU A 153 -3.54 16.14 0.06
C LEU A 153 -3.79 16.12 1.57
N ALA A 154 -2.75 15.85 2.38
CA ALA A 154 -2.82 15.85 3.84
C ALA A 154 -3.11 17.27 4.39
N LYS A 155 -2.46 18.31 3.85
CA LYS A 155 -2.71 19.72 4.25
C LYS A 155 -4.14 20.17 3.95
N LYS A 156 -4.69 19.80 2.78
CA LYS A 156 -6.07 20.17 2.39
C LYS A 156 -7.13 19.62 3.35
N ARG A 157 -6.86 18.53 4.07
CA ARG A 157 -7.76 17.96 5.07
C ARG A 157 -7.77 18.77 6.39
N ARG A 158 -6.60 19.27 6.82
CA ARG A 158 -6.50 20.08 8.06
C ARG A 158 -7.29 21.39 7.94
N GLY A 159 -7.24 22.07 6.80
CA GLY A 159 -7.98 23.29 6.55
C GLY A 159 -9.51 23.15 6.51
N ARG A 160 -10.04 21.94 6.18
CA ARG A 160 -11.50 21.70 6.16
C ARG A 160 -12.08 21.30 7.52
N ARG A 161 -11.27 20.85 8.49
CA ARG A 161 -11.73 20.51 9.85
C ARG A 161 -11.83 21.72 10.79
N SER A 162 -11.24 22.85 10.42
CA SER A 162 -11.33 24.11 11.18
C SER A 162 -12.57 24.93 10.86
N CYS A 163 -13.47 24.45 9.99
CA CYS A 163 -14.72 25.14 9.60
C CYS A 163 -15.99 24.33 9.93
N GLN A 164 -15.93 23.39 10.87
CA GLN A 164 -17.11 22.72 11.44
C GLN A 164 -17.14 22.84 12.94
#